data_8c0f560b181caf53bb14c3b7d3edcef5
#
_entry.id   8c0f560b181caf53bb14c3b7d3edcef5
#
_cell.length_a   1.000
_cell.length_b   1.000
_cell.length_c   1.000
_cell.angle_alpha   90.00
_cell.angle_beta   90.00
_cell.angle_gamma   90.00
#
_symmetry.space_group_name_H-M   'P 1'
#
loop_
_entity.id
_entity.type
_entity.pdbx_description
1 polymer ?
#
loop_
_entity_poly.entity_id
_entity_poly.type
_entity_poly.pdbx_seq_one_letter_code
_entity_poly.pdbx_strand_id
1 'polypeptide(L)'
;QDTYPYADVDMMRNWCTEVMNEYPEYNIVGEAWMNYTIGSAYWQKGSRLNFGQDTELKSVMDFRLMGIASKAFHEETGYSGGLHTIFEHMCYDYVYPDIYNVLRFLENHDTDRFLPSMPESVDDLYAFKQGVTFLLTIPGIPQLYYGQELLMNGTKEKGDGYIRLDVPGGWPGDKVNQFEASGRSEVQNDAWNFLRTLLKWRKGNDIIAKGKMKHFMVNQGVYVYERSLDGRSVLVLMNGSDKEVNLPLARYAEVLRGKTSGKEILTGKEIPLGDELSLAPKGIFVLEM
;
A
#
# COMPACT_ATOMS: atom_id res chain seq x y z
N GLN A 1 17.99 -4.76 6.74
CA GLN A 1 19.15 -4.18 7.43
C GLN A 1 18.71 -2.91 8.15
N ASP A 2 18.72 -2.95 9.44
CA ASP A 2 18.37 -1.87 10.36
C ASP A 2 19.37 -0.70 10.27
N THR A 3 18.90 0.54 10.48
CA THR A 3 19.71 1.78 10.54
C THR A 3 20.74 1.93 9.41
N TYR A 4 20.38 1.54 8.20
CA TYR A 4 21.27 1.41 7.05
C TYR A 4 22.17 2.63 6.76
N PRO A 5 21.67 3.90 6.83
CA PRO A 5 22.46 5.09 6.47
C PRO A 5 23.60 5.43 7.43
N TYR A 6 23.65 4.83 8.59
CA TYR A 6 24.62 5.20 9.65
C TYR A 6 25.92 4.39 9.58
N ALA A 7 25.96 3.36 8.74
CA ALA A 7 27.17 2.57 8.55
C ALA A 7 28.10 3.20 7.49
N ASP A 8 29.37 2.77 7.50
CA ASP A 8 30.35 3.20 6.51
C ASP A 8 29.93 2.77 5.10
N VAL A 9 29.97 3.73 4.14
CA VAL A 9 29.48 3.54 2.77
C VAL A 9 30.24 2.44 2.02
N ASP A 10 31.57 2.39 2.15
CA ASP A 10 32.38 1.40 1.45
C ASP A 10 32.19 -0.01 2.04
N MET A 11 32.04 -0.08 3.37
CA MET A 11 31.69 -1.34 4.04
C MET A 11 30.33 -1.85 3.55
N MET A 12 29.32 -0.99 3.50
CA MET A 12 27.97 -1.39 3.05
C MET A 12 27.94 -1.78 1.59
N ARG A 13 28.70 -1.07 0.74
CA ARG A 13 28.86 -1.47 -0.68
C ARG A 13 29.46 -2.87 -0.81
N ASN A 14 30.55 -3.12 -0.12
CA ASN A 14 31.20 -4.43 -0.14
C ASN A 14 30.26 -5.52 0.40
N TRP A 15 29.59 -5.27 1.52
CA TRP A 15 28.65 -6.20 2.10
C TRP A 15 27.47 -6.52 1.16
N CYS A 16 26.83 -5.52 0.57
CA CYS A 16 25.75 -5.74 -0.39
C CYS A 16 26.24 -6.50 -1.62
N THR A 17 27.43 -6.15 -2.13
CA THR A 17 28.02 -6.79 -3.30
C THR A 17 28.31 -8.26 -3.04
N GLU A 18 28.96 -8.60 -1.92
CA GLU A 18 29.30 -9.98 -1.60
C GLU A 18 28.06 -10.85 -1.35
N VAL A 19 27.05 -10.32 -0.64
CA VAL A 19 25.79 -11.04 -0.43
C VAL A 19 25.09 -11.29 -1.77
N MET A 20 25.05 -10.31 -2.67
CA MET A 20 24.39 -10.47 -3.97
C MET A 20 25.19 -11.34 -4.95
N ASN A 21 26.52 -11.41 -4.82
CA ASN A 21 27.35 -12.34 -5.59
C ASN A 21 27.08 -13.79 -5.18
N GLU A 22 26.96 -14.05 -3.87
CA GLU A 22 26.67 -15.39 -3.35
C GLU A 22 25.20 -15.80 -3.60
N TYR A 23 24.27 -14.86 -3.49
CA TYR A 23 22.83 -15.07 -3.62
C TYR A 23 22.19 -14.06 -4.60
N PRO A 24 22.35 -14.23 -5.94
CA PRO A 24 21.90 -13.23 -6.94
C PRO A 24 20.40 -12.92 -6.89
N GLU A 25 19.57 -13.92 -6.51
CA GLU A 25 18.12 -13.78 -6.41
C GLU A 25 17.66 -13.23 -5.03
N TYR A 26 18.60 -13.01 -4.12
CA TYR A 26 18.28 -12.48 -2.80
C TYR A 26 17.91 -10.99 -2.87
N ASN A 27 17.15 -10.51 -1.88
CA ASN A 27 16.85 -9.10 -1.75
C ASN A 27 17.28 -8.60 -0.36
N ILE A 28 17.96 -7.45 -0.35
CA ILE A 28 18.32 -6.73 0.87
C ILE A 28 17.48 -5.47 0.89
N VAL A 29 16.71 -5.29 1.97
CA VAL A 29 15.96 -4.06 2.25
C VAL A 29 16.70 -3.29 3.32
N GLY A 30 17.12 -2.07 3.03
CA GLY A 30 17.75 -1.17 3.99
C GLY A 30 16.73 -0.24 4.63
N GLU A 31 16.78 -0.14 5.94
CA GLU A 31 16.00 0.85 6.67
C GLU A 31 16.69 2.21 6.57
N ALA A 32 16.30 2.96 5.55
CA ALA A 32 16.67 4.36 5.36
C ALA A 32 15.47 5.24 5.73
N TRP A 33 15.33 5.55 7.03
CA TRP A 33 14.21 6.35 7.51
C TRP A 33 14.42 7.83 7.18
N MET A 34 13.82 8.23 6.08
CA MET A 34 13.93 9.59 5.54
C MET A 34 12.57 10.28 5.47
N ASN A 35 12.55 11.58 5.74
CA ASN A 35 11.32 12.40 5.71
C ASN A 35 10.81 12.67 4.29
N TYR A 36 11.65 12.50 3.28
CA TYR A 36 11.35 12.80 1.89
C TYR A 36 11.74 11.63 0.98
N THR A 37 10.94 11.40 -0.05
CA THR A 37 11.15 10.34 -1.05
C THR A 37 12.56 10.37 -1.67
N ILE A 38 13.07 11.57 -1.95
CA ILE A 38 14.44 11.77 -2.47
C ILE A 38 15.51 11.18 -1.53
N GLY A 39 15.34 11.34 -0.21
CA GLY A 39 16.27 10.79 0.78
C GLY A 39 16.29 9.27 0.78
N SER A 40 15.13 8.63 0.66
CA SER A 40 15.06 7.17 0.52
C SER A 40 15.64 6.69 -0.81
N ALA A 41 15.30 7.35 -1.91
CA ALA A 41 15.81 7.02 -3.25
C ALA A 41 17.34 7.18 -3.39
N TYR A 42 17.94 8.06 -2.59
CA TYR A 42 19.40 8.24 -2.53
C TYR A 42 20.13 6.91 -2.27
N TRP A 43 19.58 6.07 -1.40
CA TRP A 43 20.21 4.83 -0.95
C TRP A 43 19.96 3.63 -1.87
N GLN A 44 19.02 3.73 -2.80
CA GLN A 44 18.76 2.61 -3.71
C GLN A 44 19.85 2.50 -4.77
N LYS A 45 20.27 1.26 -5.07
CA LYS A 45 21.22 0.93 -6.13
C LYS A 45 20.89 1.64 -7.44
N GLY A 46 21.89 2.24 -8.05
CA GLY A 46 21.76 2.96 -9.31
C GLY A 46 21.18 4.37 -9.17
N SER A 47 21.03 4.89 -7.95
CA SER A 47 20.55 6.24 -7.71
C SER A 47 21.48 7.28 -8.31
N ARG A 48 20.90 8.23 -9.06
CA ARG A 48 21.64 9.39 -9.58
C ARG A 48 21.83 10.49 -8.52
N LEU A 49 21.19 10.33 -7.38
CA LEU A 49 21.18 11.30 -6.28
C LEU A 49 22.38 11.14 -5.34
N ASN A 50 23.05 9.98 -5.38
CA ASN A 50 24.12 9.64 -4.42
C ASN A 50 25.52 10.12 -4.83
N PHE A 51 25.64 10.81 -5.98
CA PHE A 51 26.90 11.38 -6.46
C PHE A 51 28.08 10.40 -6.50
N GLY A 52 27.80 9.12 -6.83
CA GLY A 52 28.80 8.05 -6.91
C GLY A 52 29.04 7.29 -5.62
N GLN A 53 28.30 7.59 -4.54
CA GLN A 53 28.33 6.86 -3.27
C GLN A 53 27.33 5.71 -3.24
N ASP A 54 27.20 4.99 -4.34
CA ASP A 54 26.29 3.84 -4.43
C ASP A 54 26.74 2.71 -3.51
N THR A 55 25.85 2.26 -2.64
CA THR A 55 26.08 1.15 -1.71
C THR A 55 25.58 -0.19 -2.23
N GLU A 56 25.12 -0.27 -3.49
CA GLU A 56 24.57 -1.48 -4.11
C GLU A 56 23.29 -2.02 -3.42
N LEU A 57 22.63 -1.20 -2.57
CA LEU A 57 21.42 -1.59 -1.85
C LEU A 57 20.23 -1.72 -2.81
N LYS A 58 19.69 -2.92 -2.92
CA LYS A 58 18.63 -3.23 -3.90
C LYS A 58 17.29 -2.58 -3.52
N SER A 59 16.90 -2.62 -2.25
CA SER A 59 15.60 -2.13 -1.78
C SER A 59 15.72 -1.16 -0.62
N VAL A 60 14.85 -0.16 -0.63
CA VAL A 60 14.68 0.82 0.45
C VAL A 60 13.24 0.82 0.93
N MET A 61 12.99 1.36 2.14
CA MET A 61 11.66 1.47 2.73
C MET A 61 11.05 2.84 2.46
N ASP A 62 9.77 2.87 2.08
CA ASP A 62 9.04 4.13 1.82
C ASP A 62 8.36 4.66 3.09
N PHE A 63 9.16 5.18 4.03
CA PHE A 63 8.65 5.82 5.24
C PHE A 63 7.80 7.06 4.95
N ARG A 64 8.07 7.74 3.82
CA ARG A 64 7.28 8.91 3.47
C ARG A 64 5.85 8.54 3.11
N LEU A 65 5.65 7.47 2.32
CA LEU A 65 4.32 6.95 2.03
C LEU A 65 3.59 6.55 3.31
N MET A 66 4.23 5.80 4.20
CA MET A 66 3.67 5.41 5.49
C MET A 66 3.17 6.62 6.28
N GLY A 67 4.01 7.66 6.43
CA GLY A 67 3.64 8.88 7.15
C GLY A 67 2.52 9.69 6.49
N ILE A 68 2.37 9.64 5.16
CA ILE A 68 1.24 10.24 4.45
C ILE A 68 -0.02 9.38 4.63
N ALA A 69 0.10 8.08 4.42
CA ALA A 69 -1.02 7.13 4.47
C ALA A 69 -1.70 7.10 5.85
N SER A 70 -0.92 7.27 6.94
CA SER A 70 -1.43 7.32 8.31
C SER A 70 -2.47 8.44 8.56
N LYS A 71 -2.58 9.40 7.66
CA LYS A 71 -3.57 10.48 7.71
C LYS A 71 -4.54 10.42 6.53
N ALA A 72 -4.01 10.28 5.33
CA ALA A 72 -4.74 10.44 4.09
C ALA A 72 -5.97 9.54 3.95
N PHE A 73 -5.92 8.31 4.44
CA PHE A 73 -7.06 7.39 4.39
C PHE A 73 -8.07 7.61 5.52
N HIS A 74 -7.73 8.39 6.55
CA HIS A 74 -8.57 8.67 7.70
C HIS A 74 -9.31 10.01 7.62
N GLU A 75 -8.95 10.86 6.66
CA GLU A 75 -9.55 12.17 6.46
C GLU A 75 -10.37 12.24 5.17
N GLU A 76 -11.27 13.20 5.10
CA GLU A 76 -11.99 13.48 3.86
C GLU A 76 -11.04 14.05 2.80
N THR A 77 -11.19 13.60 1.56
CA THR A 77 -10.37 14.10 0.46
C THR A 77 -10.82 15.48 0.03
N GLY A 78 -9.97 16.46 0.34
CA GLY A 78 -10.13 17.85 -0.07
C GLY A 78 -9.15 18.27 -1.16
N TYR A 79 -8.96 19.58 -1.29
CA TYR A 79 -8.03 20.18 -2.26
C TYR A 79 -6.54 19.86 -1.94
N SER A 80 -6.19 19.70 -0.67
CA SER A 80 -4.81 19.48 -0.21
C SER A 80 -4.67 18.38 0.84
N GLY A 81 -5.70 17.51 1.00
CA GLY A 81 -5.73 16.45 2.00
C GLY A 81 -6.29 15.15 1.43
N GLY A 82 -6.32 14.11 2.23
CA GLY A 82 -6.83 12.81 1.85
C GLY A 82 -6.07 12.20 0.68
N LEU A 83 -6.80 11.59 -0.24
CA LEU A 83 -6.22 10.93 -1.43
C LEU A 83 -5.45 11.88 -2.35
N HIS A 84 -5.62 13.21 -2.22
CA HIS A 84 -4.82 14.17 -2.97
C HIS A 84 -3.35 14.11 -2.54
N THR A 85 -3.06 13.98 -1.25
CA THR A 85 -1.67 13.84 -0.76
C THR A 85 -1.04 12.51 -1.17
N ILE A 86 -1.85 11.46 -1.30
CA ILE A 86 -1.40 10.17 -1.88
C ILE A 86 -1.01 10.38 -3.35
N PHE A 87 -1.87 11.03 -4.14
CA PHE A 87 -1.56 11.34 -5.55
C PHE A 87 -0.25 12.11 -5.68
N GLU A 88 -0.07 13.19 -4.90
CA GLU A 88 1.15 14.00 -4.93
C GLU A 88 2.39 13.19 -4.59
N HIS A 89 2.31 12.32 -3.58
CA HIS A 89 3.42 11.43 -3.22
C HIS A 89 3.76 10.47 -4.36
N MET A 90 2.77 9.85 -4.99
CA MET A 90 2.98 8.92 -6.09
C MET A 90 3.61 9.59 -7.33
N CYS A 91 3.48 10.91 -7.48
CA CYS A 91 4.19 11.66 -8.51
C CYS A 91 5.72 11.63 -8.34
N TYR A 92 6.23 11.30 -7.15
CA TYR A 92 7.68 11.19 -6.90
C TYR A 92 8.24 9.79 -7.16
N ASP A 93 7.43 8.82 -7.53
CA ASP A 93 7.91 7.45 -7.78
C ASP A 93 9.02 7.37 -8.84
N TYR A 94 9.05 8.32 -9.77
CA TYR A 94 10.07 8.39 -10.83
C TYR A 94 11.50 8.65 -10.31
N VAL A 95 11.68 9.11 -9.06
CA VAL A 95 13.02 9.36 -8.49
C VAL A 95 13.70 8.05 -8.06
N TYR A 96 12.93 6.98 -7.83
CA TYR A 96 13.50 5.68 -7.52
C TYR A 96 14.09 5.04 -8.78
N PRO A 97 15.35 4.55 -8.73
CA PRO A 97 15.92 3.78 -9.83
C PRO A 97 15.12 2.54 -10.20
N ASP A 98 14.58 1.86 -9.18
CA ASP A 98 13.74 0.67 -9.33
C ASP A 98 12.57 0.71 -8.34
N ILE A 99 11.43 1.20 -8.83
CA ILE A 99 10.21 1.32 -8.03
C ILE A 99 9.64 -0.05 -7.59
N TYR A 100 9.92 -1.12 -8.33
CA TYR A 100 9.41 -2.45 -8.00
C TYR A 100 10.14 -3.08 -6.82
N ASN A 101 11.33 -2.59 -6.48
CA ASN A 101 12.11 -2.98 -5.30
C ASN A 101 12.01 -1.98 -4.13
N VAL A 102 11.04 -1.09 -4.13
CA VAL A 102 10.74 -0.24 -2.97
C VAL A 102 9.78 -0.98 -2.04
N LEU A 103 10.17 -1.16 -0.77
CA LEU A 103 9.30 -1.74 0.26
C LEU A 103 8.28 -0.71 0.70
N ARG A 104 7.01 -1.02 0.52
CA ARG A 104 5.88 -0.16 0.87
C ARG A 104 5.08 -0.76 2.02
N PHE A 105 4.67 0.08 2.96
CA PHE A 105 3.95 -0.37 4.16
C PHE A 105 3.10 0.76 4.73
N LEU A 106 2.11 0.40 5.53
CA LEU A 106 1.23 1.35 6.23
C LEU A 106 1.62 1.50 7.69
N GLU A 107 2.23 0.46 8.26
CA GLU A 107 2.68 0.37 9.63
C GLU A 107 3.82 -0.65 9.75
N ASN A 108 4.64 -0.54 10.78
CA ASN A 108 5.64 -1.54 11.14
C ASN A 108 5.88 -1.56 12.66
N HIS A 109 6.90 -2.28 13.11
CA HIS A 109 7.23 -2.44 14.53
C HIS A 109 7.81 -1.17 15.19
N ASP A 110 8.11 -0.12 14.42
CA ASP A 110 8.68 1.15 14.90
C ASP A 110 7.75 2.35 14.70
N THR A 111 6.57 2.13 14.14
CA THR A 111 5.60 3.19 13.88
C THR A 111 4.29 2.93 14.63
N ASP A 112 3.45 3.94 14.74
CA ASP A 112 2.07 3.73 15.15
C ASP A 112 1.40 2.70 14.26
N ARG A 113 0.43 1.98 14.79
CA ARG A 113 -0.44 1.14 13.99
C ARG A 113 -1.25 2.02 13.03
N PHE A 114 -1.57 1.50 11.85
CA PHE A 114 -2.28 2.24 10.82
C PHE A 114 -3.68 2.71 11.28
N LEU A 115 -4.37 1.86 12.03
CA LEU A 115 -5.63 2.25 12.67
C LEU A 115 -5.37 2.86 14.04
N PRO A 116 -5.84 4.11 14.30
CA PRO A 116 -5.66 4.75 15.61
C PRO A 116 -6.49 4.07 16.71
N SER A 117 -7.60 3.44 16.34
CA SER A 117 -8.48 2.68 17.21
C SER A 117 -9.15 1.52 16.45
N MET A 118 -9.71 0.58 17.20
CA MET A 118 -10.53 -0.48 16.61
C MET A 118 -11.80 0.13 16.02
N PRO A 119 -12.14 -0.13 14.74
CA PRO A 119 -13.41 0.28 14.16
C PRO A 119 -14.60 -0.32 14.93
N GLU A 120 -15.66 0.45 15.09
CA GLU A 120 -16.85 0.04 15.85
C GLU A 120 -17.79 -0.83 15.00
N SER A 121 -17.81 -0.59 13.70
CA SER A 121 -18.68 -1.29 12.74
C SER A 121 -17.92 -1.65 11.45
N VAL A 122 -18.56 -2.47 10.61
CA VAL A 122 -18.03 -2.82 9.28
C VAL A 122 -17.95 -1.61 8.35
N ASP A 123 -18.83 -0.62 8.55
CA ASP A 123 -18.85 0.62 7.75
C ASP A 123 -17.64 1.51 8.07
N ASP A 124 -17.10 1.42 9.30
CA ASP A 124 -15.91 2.17 9.72
C ASP A 124 -14.59 1.59 9.18
N LEU A 125 -14.65 0.45 8.50
CA LEU A 125 -13.47 -0.20 7.89
C LEU A 125 -12.94 0.50 6.63
N TYR A 126 -13.53 1.61 6.20
CA TYR A 126 -13.17 2.25 4.94
C TYR A 126 -11.67 2.60 4.85
N ALA A 127 -11.10 3.17 5.90
CA ALA A 127 -9.68 3.55 5.91
C ALA A 127 -8.77 2.31 5.76
N PHE A 128 -9.06 1.24 6.51
CA PHE A 128 -8.36 -0.04 6.38
C PHE A 128 -8.51 -0.60 4.97
N LYS A 129 -9.74 -0.69 4.44
CA LYS A 129 -10.01 -1.24 3.10
C LYS A 129 -9.32 -0.44 2.01
N GLN A 130 -9.39 0.90 2.05
CA GLN A 130 -8.69 1.77 1.10
C GLN A 130 -7.16 1.63 1.22
N GLY A 131 -6.62 1.68 2.44
CA GLY A 131 -5.19 1.60 2.68
C GLY A 131 -4.59 0.27 2.19
N VAL A 132 -5.16 -0.88 2.56
CA VAL A 132 -4.64 -2.18 2.12
C VAL A 132 -4.86 -2.44 0.63
N THR A 133 -5.96 -1.94 0.04
CA THR A 133 -6.17 -2.01 -1.41
C THR A 133 -5.09 -1.21 -2.13
N PHE A 134 -4.83 0.01 -1.70
CA PHE A 134 -3.77 0.85 -2.25
C PHE A 134 -2.41 0.15 -2.13
N LEU A 135 -2.01 -0.27 -0.93
CA LEU A 135 -0.75 -0.96 -0.67
C LEU A 135 -0.54 -2.18 -1.58
N LEU A 136 -1.59 -2.98 -1.77
CA LEU A 136 -1.51 -4.23 -2.52
C LEU A 136 -1.64 -4.07 -4.04
N THR A 137 -1.94 -2.86 -4.53
CA THR A 137 -2.13 -2.61 -5.97
C THR A 137 -1.12 -1.65 -6.59
N ILE A 138 -0.40 -0.85 -5.82
CA ILE A 138 0.67 0.03 -6.32
C ILE A 138 1.97 -0.74 -6.64
N PRO A 139 2.92 -0.17 -7.41
CA PRO A 139 4.25 -0.74 -7.59
C PRO A 139 5.03 -0.85 -6.27
N GLY A 140 5.89 -1.85 -6.18
CA GLY A 140 6.74 -2.08 -5.02
C GLY A 140 6.45 -3.40 -4.31
N ILE A 141 7.18 -3.63 -3.22
CA ILE A 141 7.06 -4.82 -2.37
C ILE A 141 6.16 -4.45 -1.18
N PRO A 142 4.92 -4.94 -1.12
CA PRO A 142 4.05 -4.65 0.01
C PRO A 142 4.48 -5.41 1.25
N GLN A 143 4.61 -4.71 2.37
CA GLN A 143 4.81 -5.29 3.70
C GLN A 143 3.53 -5.11 4.51
N LEU A 144 2.99 -6.21 5.02
CA LEU A 144 1.93 -6.23 6.02
C LEU A 144 2.55 -6.54 7.38
N TYR A 145 2.28 -5.69 8.36
CA TYR A 145 2.71 -5.95 9.73
C TYR A 145 1.73 -6.92 10.40
N TYR A 146 2.21 -7.85 11.20
CA TYR A 146 1.35 -8.85 11.86
C TYR A 146 0.25 -8.19 12.70
N GLY A 147 -0.93 -8.79 12.68
CA GLY A 147 -2.10 -8.27 13.38
C GLY A 147 -2.84 -7.14 12.65
N GLN A 148 -2.30 -6.61 11.52
CA GLN A 148 -3.03 -5.66 10.69
C GLN A 148 -4.32 -6.28 10.15
N GLU A 149 -4.28 -7.57 9.78
CA GLU A 149 -5.44 -8.37 9.37
C GLU A 149 -6.49 -8.56 10.47
N LEU A 150 -6.12 -8.31 11.72
CA LEU A 150 -6.97 -8.39 12.91
C LEU A 150 -7.33 -7.01 13.47
N LEU A 151 -6.96 -5.94 12.75
CA LEU A 151 -7.21 -4.55 13.14
C LEU A 151 -6.51 -4.17 14.46
N MET A 152 -5.34 -4.78 14.75
CA MET A 152 -4.56 -4.39 15.90
C MET A 152 -4.19 -2.91 15.77
N ASN A 153 -4.40 -2.19 16.86
CA ASN A 153 -4.15 -0.75 16.95
C ASN A 153 -3.16 -0.47 18.10
N GLY A 154 -2.61 0.72 18.11
CA GLY A 154 -1.66 1.12 19.14
C GLY A 154 -0.85 2.33 18.71
N THR A 155 -0.37 3.08 19.69
CA THR A 155 0.48 4.25 19.47
C THR A 155 1.83 4.06 20.13
N LYS A 156 2.89 4.46 19.44
CA LYS A 156 4.27 4.48 19.94
C LYS A 156 4.47 5.46 21.10
N GLU A 157 3.60 6.44 21.24
CA GLU A 157 3.62 7.38 22.36
C GLU A 157 3.57 6.66 23.72
N LYS A 158 2.90 5.51 23.80
CA LYS A 158 2.83 4.66 24.98
C LYS A 158 4.01 3.70 25.12
N GLY A 159 4.95 3.74 24.19
CA GLY A 159 6.13 2.85 24.12
C GLY A 159 5.96 1.72 23.11
N ASP A 160 7.09 1.14 22.68
CA ASP A 160 7.14 0.11 21.64
C ASP A 160 6.29 -1.14 21.97
N GLY A 161 6.18 -1.50 23.25
CA GLY A 161 5.35 -2.62 23.68
C GLY A 161 3.88 -2.51 23.27
N TYR A 162 3.35 -1.28 23.13
CA TYR A 162 1.95 -1.06 22.74
C TYR A 162 1.66 -1.24 21.25
N ILE A 163 2.68 -1.22 20.42
CA ILE A 163 2.56 -1.49 18.98
C ILE A 163 3.00 -2.91 18.61
N ARG A 164 3.59 -3.65 19.59
CA ARG A 164 4.13 -5.01 19.40
C ARG A 164 3.44 -6.05 20.29
N LEU A 165 2.14 -5.86 20.56
CA LEU A 165 1.34 -6.78 21.35
C LEU A 165 1.21 -8.14 20.67
N ASP A 166 1.09 -9.20 21.47
CA ASP A 166 0.81 -10.54 20.96
C ASP A 166 -0.59 -10.64 20.33
N VAL A 167 -0.71 -11.50 19.32
CA VAL A 167 -2.02 -11.85 18.77
C VAL A 167 -2.71 -12.82 19.72
N PRO A 168 -3.93 -12.53 20.22
CA PRO A 168 -4.67 -13.42 21.11
C PRO A 168 -4.90 -14.80 20.48
N GLY A 169 -4.55 -15.86 21.18
CA GLY A 169 -4.68 -17.26 20.73
C GLY A 169 -3.35 -17.94 20.39
N GLY A 170 -2.23 -17.22 20.50
CA GLY A 170 -0.88 -17.75 20.27
C GLY A 170 -0.26 -18.44 21.49
N TRP A 171 -0.80 -18.21 22.68
CA TRP A 171 -0.17 -18.66 23.93
C TRP A 171 -1.10 -19.49 24.81
N PRO A 172 -0.56 -20.44 25.59
CA PRO A 172 -1.32 -21.17 26.60
C PRO A 172 -1.95 -20.19 27.61
N GLY A 173 -3.27 -20.30 27.79
CA GLY A 173 -4.02 -19.45 28.72
C GLY A 173 -4.75 -18.28 28.05
N ASP A 174 -4.56 -18.05 26.76
CA ASP A 174 -5.36 -17.10 26.00
C ASP A 174 -6.83 -17.51 26.03
N LYS A 175 -7.70 -16.55 26.35
CA LYS A 175 -9.15 -16.78 26.44
C LYS A 175 -9.84 -16.80 25.08
N VAL A 176 -9.20 -16.24 24.08
CA VAL A 176 -9.73 -16.07 22.73
C VAL A 176 -8.65 -16.47 21.74
N ASN A 177 -9.03 -17.18 20.68
CA ASN A 177 -8.14 -17.52 19.58
C ASN A 177 -8.53 -16.74 18.31
N GLN A 178 -7.86 -15.66 18.02
CA GLN A 178 -8.13 -14.81 16.83
C GLN A 178 -7.58 -15.40 15.53
N PHE A 179 -6.81 -16.50 15.57
CA PHE A 179 -6.45 -17.24 14.36
C PHE A 179 -7.68 -17.97 13.77
N GLU A 180 -8.70 -18.19 14.56
CA GLU A 180 -9.97 -18.81 14.15
C GLU A 180 -11.08 -17.76 14.00
N ALA A 181 -12.01 -18.00 13.05
CA ALA A 181 -13.12 -17.09 12.79
C ALA A 181 -14.04 -16.88 14.00
N SER A 182 -14.21 -17.92 14.83
CA SER A 182 -15.02 -17.88 16.06
C SER A 182 -14.42 -17.01 17.16
N GLY A 183 -13.10 -16.76 17.12
CA GLY A 183 -12.41 -15.90 18.08
C GLY A 183 -12.29 -14.46 17.63
N ARG A 184 -12.75 -14.10 16.42
CA ARG A 184 -12.76 -12.76 15.88
C ARG A 184 -14.15 -12.13 15.99
N SER A 185 -14.20 -10.81 16.20
CA SER A 185 -15.45 -10.06 16.05
C SER A 185 -15.93 -10.06 14.60
N GLU A 186 -17.17 -9.61 14.36
CA GLU A 186 -17.71 -9.43 13.01
C GLU A 186 -16.83 -8.51 12.17
N VAL A 187 -16.45 -7.37 12.73
CA VAL A 187 -15.58 -6.37 12.08
C VAL A 187 -14.20 -6.95 11.72
N GLN A 188 -13.61 -7.73 12.63
CA GLN A 188 -12.33 -8.41 12.37
C GLN A 188 -12.47 -9.50 11.30
N ASN A 189 -13.58 -10.23 11.28
CA ASN A 189 -13.84 -11.22 10.25
C ASN A 189 -14.04 -10.58 8.87
N ASP A 190 -14.70 -9.44 8.78
CA ASP A 190 -14.84 -8.69 7.53
C ASP A 190 -13.48 -8.21 7.01
N ALA A 191 -12.67 -7.58 7.88
CA ALA A 191 -11.31 -7.14 7.53
C ALA A 191 -10.42 -8.30 7.07
N TRP A 192 -10.43 -9.41 7.79
CA TRP A 192 -9.71 -10.62 7.45
C TRP A 192 -10.10 -11.16 6.07
N ASN A 193 -11.41 -11.28 5.82
CA ASN A 193 -11.91 -11.83 4.56
C ASN A 193 -11.61 -10.88 3.39
N PHE A 194 -11.74 -9.58 3.60
CA PHE A 194 -11.38 -8.56 2.61
C PHE A 194 -9.90 -8.66 2.22
N LEU A 195 -9.01 -8.61 3.19
CA LEU A 195 -7.56 -8.72 2.96
C LEU A 195 -7.18 -10.06 2.32
N ARG A 196 -7.77 -11.17 2.80
CA ARG A 196 -7.57 -12.50 2.23
C ARG A 196 -7.97 -12.57 0.75
N THR A 197 -9.06 -11.91 0.36
CA THR A 197 -9.53 -11.85 -1.03
C THR A 197 -8.50 -11.11 -1.90
N LEU A 198 -8.05 -9.94 -1.46
CA LEU A 198 -7.02 -9.16 -2.16
C LEU A 198 -5.70 -9.93 -2.29
N LEU A 199 -5.24 -10.57 -1.23
CA LEU A 199 -3.98 -11.32 -1.24
C LEU A 199 -4.04 -12.55 -2.16
N LYS A 200 -5.17 -13.27 -2.15
CA LYS A 200 -5.37 -14.41 -3.06
C LYS A 200 -5.41 -13.97 -4.52
N TRP A 201 -6.10 -12.88 -4.80
CA TRP A 201 -6.15 -12.32 -6.14
C TRP A 201 -4.78 -11.80 -6.59
N ARG A 202 -4.06 -11.09 -5.72
CA ARG A 202 -2.73 -10.56 -6.03
C ARG A 202 -1.71 -11.66 -6.28
N LYS A 203 -1.82 -12.80 -5.58
CA LYS A 203 -0.91 -13.93 -5.74
C LYS A 203 -0.99 -14.49 -7.16
N GLY A 204 0.10 -14.35 -7.91
CA GLY A 204 0.16 -14.78 -9.33
C GLY A 204 -0.41 -13.77 -10.32
N ASN A 205 -0.85 -12.59 -9.88
CA ASN A 205 -1.25 -11.50 -10.76
C ASN A 205 -0.01 -10.70 -11.20
N ASP A 206 0.48 -11.00 -12.39
CA ASP A 206 1.66 -10.37 -12.96
C ASP A 206 1.45 -8.89 -13.34
N ILE A 207 0.22 -8.47 -13.61
CA ILE A 207 -0.12 -7.05 -13.84
C ILE A 207 0.25 -6.23 -12.61
N ILE A 208 -0.09 -6.73 -11.42
CA ILE A 208 0.22 -6.04 -10.17
C ILE A 208 1.72 -6.15 -9.84
N ALA A 209 2.34 -7.30 -10.12
CA ALA A 209 3.74 -7.52 -9.81
C ALA A 209 4.70 -6.73 -10.72
N LYS A 210 4.38 -6.59 -12.01
CA LYS A 210 5.30 -6.09 -13.06
C LYS A 210 4.72 -4.97 -13.92
N GLY A 211 3.40 -4.76 -13.87
CA GLY A 211 2.71 -3.80 -14.71
C GLY A 211 3.10 -2.36 -14.42
N LYS A 212 3.09 -1.52 -15.44
CA LYS A 212 3.28 -0.09 -15.30
C LYS A 212 2.09 0.54 -14.56
N MET A 213 2.34 1.64 -13.85
CA MET A 213 1.29 2.43 -13.24
C MET A 213 1.06 3.71 -14.02
N LYS A 214 -0.20 4.04 -14.27
CA LYS A 214 -0.67 5.34 -14.73
C LYS A 214 -1.71 5.83 -13.76
N HIS A 215 -1.58 7.04 -13.27
CA HIS A 215 -2.51 7.59 -12.31
C HIS A 215 -2.97 8.99 -12.71
N PHE A 216 -4.11 9.39 -12.18
CA PHE A 216 -4.76 10.64 -12.52
C PHE A 216 -4.88 11.51 -11.27
N MET A 217 -4.73 12.82 -11.46
CA MET A 217 -5.02 13.77 -10.40
C MET A 217 -6.43 13.56 -9.86
N VAL A 218 -6.56 13.58 -8.55
CA VAL A 218 -7.84 13.41 -7.84
C VAL A 218 -8.91 14.35 -8.42
N ASN A 219 -10.07 13.81 -8.72
CA ASN A 219 -11.21 14.54 -9.27
C ASN A 219 -12.46 14.22 -8.45
N GLN A 220 -13.16 15.24 -7.98
CA GLN A 220 -14.36 15.10 -7.12
C GLN A 220 -14.12 14.19 -5.88
N GLY A 221 -12.91 14.23 -5.31
CA GLY A 221 -12.53 13.36 -4.20
C GLY A 221 -12.17 11.93 -4.59
N VAL A 222 -12.24 11.58 -5.87
CA VAL A 222 -11.90 10.22 -6.36
C VAL A 222 -10.49 10.18 -6.92
N TYR A 223 -9.69 9.23 -6.44
CA TYR A 223 -8.39 8.88 -6.99
C TYR A 223 -8.50 7.68 -7.91
N VAL A 224 -7.98 7.82 -9.12
CA VAL A 224 -8.02 6.77 -10.15
C VAL A 224 -6.61 6.46 -10.64
N TYR A 225 -6.28 5.18 -10.72
CA TYR A 225 -5.04 4.71 -11.34
C TYR A 225 -5.21 3.35 -12.01
N GLU A 226 -4.37 3.12 -13.00
CA GLU A 226 -4.29 1.87 -13.76
C GLU A 226 -2.96 1.18 -13.46
N ARG A 227 -2.99 -0.15 -13.36
CA ARG A 227 -1.83 -1.02 -13.56
C ARG A 227 -2.02 -1.77 -14.85
N SER A 228 -1.02 -1.78 -15.74
CA SER A 228 -1.15 -2.41 -17.06
C SER A 228 0.09 -3.21 -17.47
N LEU A 229 -0.14 -4.35 -18.11
CA LEU A 229 0.88 -5.26 -18.63
C LEU A 229 0.32 -6.00 -19.84
N ASP A 230 1.03 -5.95 -20.96
CA ASP A 230 0.72 -6.73 -22.18
C ASP A 230 -0.74 -6.63 -22.63
N GLY A 231 -1.28 -5.42 -22.64
CA GLY A 231 -2.67 -5.14 -23.08
C GLY A 231 -3.76 -5.47 -22.06
N ARG A 232 -3.43 -6.12 -20.95
CA ARG A 232 -4.32 -6.34 -19.80
C ARG A 232 -4.17 -5.22 -18.80
N SER A 233 -5.22 -4.91 -18.07
CA SER A 233 -5.13 -3.87 -17.04
C SER A 233 -6.01 -4.13 -15.83
N VAL A 234 -5.64 -3.47 -14.75
CA VAL A 234 -6.43 -3.34 -13.51
C VAL A 234 -6.63 -1.86 -13.26
N LEU A 235 -7.88 -1.43 -13.22
CA LEU A 235 -8.24 -0.06 -12.88
C LEU A 235 -8.70 -0.02 -11.42
N VAL A 236 -8.10 0.88 -10.64
CA VAL A 236 -8.47 1.11 -9.24
C VAL A 236 -9.07 2.49 -9.10
N LEU A 237 -10.24 2.57 -8.48
CA LEU A 237 -10.94 3.81 -8.19
C LEU A 237 -11.24 3.85 -6.69
N MET A 238 -10.88 4.94 -6.02
CA MET A 238 -11.09 5.15 -4.59
C MET A 238 -11.82 6.47 -4.36
N ASN A 239 -13.00 6.42 -3.76
CA ASN A 239 -13.71 7.61 -3.32
C ASN A 239 -13.27 8.00 -1.91
N GLY A 240 -12.55 9.09 -1.77
CA GLY A 240 -12.13 9.63 -0.47
C GLY A 240 -13.14 10.60 0.17
N SER A 241 -14.30 10.81 -0.49
CA SER A 241 -15.38 11.65 0.03
C SER A 241 -16.35 10.84 0.89
N ASP A 242 -16.99 11.52 1.85
CA ASP A 242 -18.09 10.98 2.66
C ASP A 242 -19.43 10.97 1.91
N LYS A 243 -19.42 11.29 0.62
CA LYS A 243 -20.59 11.34 -0.25
C LYS A 243 -20.44 10.38 -1.43
N GLU A 244 -21.58 9.93 -1.95
CA GLU A 244 -21.60 9.25 -3.26
C GLU A 244 -21.13 10.20 -4.36
N VAL A 245 -20.32 9.68 -5.27
CA VAL A 245 -19.79 10.43 -6.42
C VAL A 245 -20.14 9.72 -7.71
N ASN A 246 -20.83 10.42 -8.62
CA ASN A 246 -21.01 9.99 -10.01
C ASN A 246 -19.82 10.52 -10.82
N LEU A 247 -18.84 9.67 -11.05
CA LEU A 247 -17.57 10.03 -11.68
C LEU A 247 -17.70 9.96 -13.20
N PRO A 248 -17.55 11.08 -13.93
CA PRO A 248 -17.53 11.07 -15.39
C PRO A 248 -16.32 10.30 -15.92
N LEU A 249 -16.55 9.28 -16.77
CA LEU A 249 -15.50 8.39 -17.24
C LEU A 249 -14.75 8.90 -18.47
N ALA A 250 -15.24 9.93 -19.16
CA ALA A 250 -14.59 10.51 -20.35
C ALA A 250 -13.12 10.92 -20.09
N ARG A 251 -12.81 11.42 -18.88
CA ARG A 251 -11.45 11.78 -18.46
C ARG A 251 -10.48 10.59 -18.49
N TYR A 252 -10.98 9.38 -18.36
CA TYR A 252 -10.20 8.14 -18.23
C TYR A 252 -10.23 7.30 -19.52
N ALA A 253 -10.73 7.85 -20.63
CA ALA A 253 -10.90 7.15 -21.90
C ALA A 253 -9.61 6.44 -22.37
N GLU A 254 -8.44 7.02 -22.13
CA GLU A 254 -7.15 6.45 -22.52
C GLU A 254 -6.80 5.14 -21.80
N VAL A 255 -7.28 4.93 -20.56
CA VAL A 255 -7.08 3.69 -19.80
C VAL A 255 -8.25 2.73 -19.94
N LEU A 256 -9.44 3.25 -20.23
CA LEU A 256 -10.62 2.41 -20.51
C LEU A 256 -10.51 1.73 -21.88
N ARG A 257 -9.85 2.35 -22.86
CA ARG A 257 -9.59 1.78 -24.20
C ARG A 257 -10.86 1.26 -24.90
N GLY A 258 -12.00 1.94 -24.69
CA GLY A 258 -13.31 1.55 -25.23
C GLY A 258 -13.96 0.34 -24.57
N LYS A 259 -13.43 -0.13 -23.44
CA LYS A 259 -14.09 -1.17 -22.63
C LYS A 259 -15.38 -0.64 -22.02
N THR A 260 -16.41 -1.47 -22.03
CA THR A 260 -17.76 -1.13 -21.55
C THR A 260 -18.10 -1.78 -20.21
N SER A 261 -17.22 -2.65 -19.70
CA SER A 261 -17.32 -3.24 -18.36
C SER A 261 -15.95 -3.62 -17.82
N GLY A 262 -15.87 -3.84 -16.52
CA GLY A 262 -14.74 -4.43 -15.83
C GLY A 262 -15.21 -5.39 -14.75
N LYS A 263 -14.47 -6.47 -14.54
CA LYS A 263 -14.77 -7.43 -13.46
C LYS A 263 -14.23 -6.91 -12.13
N GLU A 264 -15.15 -6.63 -11.20
CA GLU A 264 -14.80 -6.19 -9.85
C GLU A 264 -14.31 -7.40 -9.03
N ILE A 265 -13.07 -7.31 -8.51
CA ILE A 265 -12.38 -8.47 -7.93
C ILE A 265 -12.84 -8.85 -6.53
N LEU A 266 -13.41 -7.91 -5.77
CA LEU A 266 -13.87 -8.15 -4.39
C LEU A 266 -15.22 -8.88 -4.36
N THR A 267 -16.07 -8.60 -5.34
CA THR A 267 -17.42 -9.17 -5.44
C THR A 267 -17.58 -10.18 -6.57
N GLY A 268 -16.65 -10.19 -7.53
CA GLY A 268 -16.71 -11.00 -8.74
C GLY A 268 -17.74 -10.53 -9.77
N LYS A 269 -18.37 -9.37 -9.56
CA LYS A 269 -19.42 -8.82 -10.45
C LYS A 269 -18.84 -8.07 -11.62
N GLU A 270 -19.53 -8.11 -12.76
CA GLU A 270 -19.28 -7.20 -13.88
C GLU A 270 -19.87 -5.83 -13.55
N ILE A 271 -19.02 -4.81 -13.62
CA ILE A 271 -19.40 -3.41 -13.42
C ILE A 271 -19.45 -2.72 -14.77
N PRO A 272 -20.62 -2.20 -15.20
CA PRO A 272 -20.72 -1.47 -16.45
C PRO A 272 -19.95 -0.14 -16.36
N LEU A 273 -19.24 0.19 -17.44
CA LEU A 273 -18.47 1.42 -17.62
C LEU A 273 -19.15 2.24 -18.72
N GLY A 274 -20.15 3.04 -18.33
CA GLY A 274 -20.88 3.95 -19.22
C GLY A 274 -20.22 5.33 -19.28
N ASP A 275 -21.05 6.38 -19.39
CA ASP A 275 -20.56 7.77 -19.34
C ASP A 275 -20.08 8.16 -17.94
N GLU A 276 -20.70 7.58 -16.92
CA GLU A 276 -20.39 7.81 -15.50
C GLU A 276 -20.35 6.48 -14.74
N LEU A 277 -19.62 6.48 -13.62
CA LEU A 277 -19.59 5.39 -12.64
C LEU A 277 -19.91 5.94 -11.25
N SER A 278 -20.94 5.38 -10.60
CA SER A 278 -21.27 5.73 -9.21
C SER A 278 -20.35 5.00 -8.23
N LEU A 279 -19.72 5.78 -7.33
CA LEU A 279 -18.92 5.27 -6.21
C LEU A 279 -19.60 5.68 -4.91
N ALA A 280 -19.93 4.70 -4.08
CA ALA A 280 -20.44 4.93 -2.73
C ALA A 280 -19.47 5.80 -1.89
N PRO A 281 -19.95 6.42 -0.80
CA PRO A 281 -19.07 7.09 0.16
C PRO A 281 -17.91 6.16 0.57
N LYS A 282 -16.68 6.67 0.54
CA LYS A 282 -15.46 5.88 0.84
C LYS A 282 -15.33 4.56 0.05
N GLY A 283 -16.08 4.42 -1.04
CA GLY A 283 -16.12 3.20 -1.85
C GLY A 283 -14.85 2.96 -2.65
N ILE A 284 -14.66 1.70 -3.04
CA ILE A 284 -13.51 1.23 -3.80
C ILE A 284 -14.02 0.35 -4.94
N PHE A 285 -13.41 0.49 -6.11
CA PHE A 285 -13.45 -0.52 -7.15
C PHE A 285 -12.05 -0.95 -7.55
N VAL A 286 -11.86 -2.24 -7.74
CA VAL A 286 -10.67 -2.84 -8.35
C VAL A 286 -11.15 -3.68 -9.53
N LEU A 287 -11.02 -3.16 -10.73
CA LEU A 287 -11.61 -3.70 -11.94
C LEU A 287 -10.54 -4.34 -12.82
N GLU A 288 -10.64 -5.64 -13.09
CA GLU A 288 -9.89 -6.29 -14.17
C GLU A 288 -10.54 -5.98 -15.51
N MET A 289 -9.71 -5.58 -16.50
CA MET A 289 -10.16 -5.15 -17.82
C MET A 289 -9.37 -5.82 -18.94
#